data_72b6803e67a8d29da94186e9a71e51db
#
_entry.id   72b6803e67a8d29da94186e9a71e51db
#
_cell.length_a   1.000
_cell.length_b   1.000
_cell.length_c   1.000
_cell.angle_alpha   90.00
_cell.angle_beta   90.00
_cell.angle_gamma   90.00
#
_symmetry.space_group_name_H-M   'P 1'
#
loop_
_entity.id
_entity.type
_entity.pdbx_description
1 polymer ?
#
loop_
_entity_poly.entity_id
_entity_poly.type
_entity_poly.pdbx_seq_one_letter_code
_entity_poly.pdbx_strand_id
1 'polypeptide(L)'
;MKPVFLNFTDDEGKKTKTFTTCSLKTGMVDNIFDLAERADKLESESIDIKDVRSFYADLKSLILGVFKYQFSFDELNENVEQEELMKVFTDICNNINGEIKKN
;
A
#
# COMPACT_ATOMS: atom_id res chain seq x y z
N MET A 1 2.66 -1.59 15.93
CA MET A 1 2.70 -0.64 14.80
C MET A 1 1.67 0.43 15.00
N LYS A 2 1.94 1.65 14.58
CA LYS A 2 0.94 2.71 14.60
C LYS A 2 -0.16 2.40 13.60
N PRO A 3 -1.41 2.76 13.86
CA PRO A 3 -2.49 2.50 12.91
C PRO A 3 -2.24 3.15 11.56
N VAL A 4 -2.56 2.41 10.50
CA VAL A 4 -2.54 2.93 9.13
C VAL A 4 -3.98 2.93 8.63
N PHE A 5 -4.37 4.03 8.01
CA PHE A 5 -5.74 4.24 7.55
C PHE A 5 -5.80 4.26 6.03
N LEU A 6 -6.85 3.68 5.48
CA LEU A 6 -7.12 3.72 4.05
C LEU A 6 -8.54 4.25 3.84
N ASN A 7 -8.66 5.28 3.02
CA ASN A 7 -9.94 5.94 2.77
C ASN A 7 -10.50 5.57 1.40
N PHE A 8 -11.76 5.17 1.37
CA PHE A 8 -12.54 5.09 0.15
C PHE A 8 -13.11 6.47 -0.15
N THR A 9 -13.15 6.83 -1.41
CA THR A 9 -13.77 8.09 -1.87
C THR A 9 -14.78 7.80 -2.96
N ASP A 10 -15.75 8.73 -3.12
CA ASP A 10 -16.71 8.68 -4.21
C ASP A 10 -16.15 9.41 -5.44
N ASP A 11 -16.95 9.51 -6.50
CA ASP A 11 -16.53 10.15 -7.75
C ASP A 11 -16.23 11.65 -7.60
N GLU A 12 -16.70 12.27 -6.51
CA GLU A 12 -16.43 13.67 -6.21
C GLU A 12 -15.24 13.87 -5.29
N GLY A 13 -14.59 12.77 -4.87
CA GLY A 13 -13.43 12.80 -3.99
C GLY A 13 -13.78 12.88 -2.51
N LYS A 14 -15.04 12.69 -2.14
CA LYS A 14 -15.44 12.69 -0.73
C LYS A 14 -15.22 11.33 -0.10
N LYS A 15 -14.73 11.32 1.13
CA LYS A 15 -14.54 10.09 1.88
C LYS A 15 -15.88 9.43 2.19
N THR A 16 -15.99 8.14 1.89
CA THR A 16 -17.19 7.35 2.15
C THR A 16 -16.97 6.32 3.25
N LYS A 17 -15.77 5.76 3.35
CA LYS A 17 -15.39 4.78 4.38
C LYS A 17 -13.92 4.91 4.69
N THR A 18 -13.55 4.53 5.93
CA THR A 18 -12.15 4.45 6.35
C THR A 18 -11.90 3.07 6.95
N PHE A 19 -10.83 2.43 6.51
CA PHE A 19 -10.38 1.14 7.04
C PHE A 19 -9.08 1.35 7.80
N THR A 20 -8.83 0.50 8.79
CA THR A 20 -7.66 0.62 9.67
C THR A 20 -6.98 -0.73 9.81
N THR A 21 -5.66 -0.70 9.85
CA THR A 21 -4.85 -1.84 10.26
C THR A 21 -3.78 -1.36 11.23
N CYS A 22 -3.44 -2.20 12.21
CA CYS A 22 -2.45 -1.84 13.23
C CYS A 22 -1.48 -2.98 13.55
N SER A 23 -1.44 -4.00 12.72
CA SER A 23 -0.51 -5.14 12.91
C SER A 23 -0.07 -5.72 11.58
N LEU A 24 1.18 -6.21 11.55
CA LEU A 24 1.77 -6.87 10.39
C LEU A 24 2.39 -8.20 10.81
N LYS A 25 2.14 -9.23 10.01
CA LYS A 25 2.85 -10.51 10.15
C LYS A 25 4.24 -10.39 9.52
N THR A 26 5.21 -11.14 10.02
CA THR A 26 6.60 -11.10 9.55
C THR A 26 6.73 -11.33 8.04
N GLY A 27 5.97 -12.25 7.48
CA GLY A 27 5.99 -12.51 6.03
C GLY A 27 5.54 -11.33 5.19
N MET A 28 4.64 -10.52 5.72
CA MET A 28 4.21 -9.28 5.04
C MET A 28 5.33 -8.26 4.97
N VAL A 29 6.17 -8.19 6.00
CA VAL A 29 7.30 -7.24 6.03
C VAL A 29 8.26 -7.53 4.88
N ASP A 30 8.55 -8.79 4.60
CA ASP A 30 9.40 -9.17 3.46
C ASP A 30 8.81 -8.71 2.13
N ASN A 31 7.51 -8.87 1.95
CA ASN A 31 6.81 -8.43 0.75
C ASN A 31 6.85 -6.89 0.60
N ILE A 32 6.74 -6.19 1.71
CA ILE A 32 6.83 -4.72 1.72
C ILE A 32 8.22 -4.27 1.28
N PHE A 33 9.27 -4.91 1.78
CA PHE A 33 10.65 -4.60 1.38
C PHE A 33 10.88 -4.85 -0.12
N ASP A 34 10.38 -5.96 -0.64
CA ASP A 34 10.47 -6.25 -2.09
C ASP A 34 9.82 -5.15 -2.92
N LEU A 35 8.64 -4.72 -2.53
CA LEU A 35 7.93 -3.66 -3.25
C LEU A 35 8.63 -2.31 -3.12
N ALA A 36 9.19 -2.01 -1.96
CA ALA A 36 9.93 -0.77 -1.74
C ALA A 36 11.17 -0.72 -2.65
N GLU A 37 11.90 -1.82 -2.78
CA GLU A 37 13.05 -1.91 -3.69
C GLU A 37 12.63 -1.72 -5.15
N ARG A 38 11.52 -2.33 -5.55
CA ARG A 38 10.98 -2.19 -6.90
C ARG A 38 10.56 -0.75 -7.19
N ALA A 39 9.95 -0.08 -6.22
CA ALA A 39 9.56 1.32 -6.35
C ALA A 39 10.77 2.21 -6.62
N ASP A 40 11.87 1.98 -5.88
CA ASP A 40 13.12 2.73 -6.08
C ASP A 40 13.67 2.53 -7.49
N LYS A 41 13.66 1.29 -7.99
CA LYS A 41 14.13 1.00 -9.35
C LYS A 41 13.27 1.66 -10.41
N LEU A 42 11.96 1.72 -10.19
CA LEU A 42 11.04 2.37 -11.12
C LEU A 42 11.29 3.88 -11.22
N GLU A 43 11.79 4.50 -10.16
CA GLU A 43 12.12 5.93 -10.17
C GLU A 43 13.45 6.23 -10.83
N SER A 44 14.40 5.30 -10.77
CA SER A 44 15.79 5.56 -11.18
C SER A 44 16.17 5.05 -12.56
N GLU A 45 15.37 4.18 -13.16
CA GLU A 45 15.70 3.53 -14.43
C GLU A 45 14.66 3.83 -15.51
N SER A 46 15.06 3.65 -16.78
CA SER A 46 14.14 3.69 -17.90
C SER A 46 13.15 2.54 -17.79
N ILE A 47 11.86 2.85 -17.73
CA ILE A 47 10.83 1.93 -17.27
C ILE A 47 10.01 1.35 -18.41
N ASP A 48 9.81 0.02 -18.40
CA ASP A 48 8.83 -0.64 -19.24
C ASP A 48 7.47 -0.58 -18.53
N ILE A 49 6.43 -0.28 -19.28
CA ILE A 49 5.06 -0.20 -18.78
C ILE A 49 4.61 -1.50 -18.11
N LYS A 50 5.13 -2.65 -18.57
CA LYS A 50 4.85 -3.96 -17.97
C LYS A 50 5.34 -4.03 -16.52
N ASP A 51 6.50 -3.44 -16.24
CA ASP A 51 7.07 -3.44 -14.89
C ASP A 51 6.24 -2.57 -13.95
N VAL A 52 5.77 -1.42 -14.44
CA VAL A 52 4.88 -0.54 -13.67
C VAL A 52 3.57 -1.24 -13.35
N ARG A 53 2.98 -1.88 -14.34
CA ARG A 53 1.71 -2.61 -14.18
C ARG A 53 1.85 -3.75 -13.17
N SER A 54 2.94 -4.51 -13.27
CA SER A 54 3.22 -5.60 -12.36
C SER A 54 3.41 -5.09 -10.92
N PHE A 55 4.13 -3.99 -10.76
CA PHE A 55 4.32 -3.35 -9.46
C PHE A 55 2.98 -2.98 -8.81
N TYR A 56 2.10 -2.30 -9.55
CA TYR A 56 0.80 -1.89 -9.01
C TYR A 56 -0.10 -3.06 -8.69
N ALA A 57 -0.09 -4.11 -9.51
CA ALA A 57 -0.86 -5.32 -9.21
C ALA A 57 -0.41 -5.95 -7.89
N ASP A 58 0.89 -6.06 -7.69
CA ASP A 58 1.46 -6.63 -6.47
C ASP A 58 1.23 -5.71 -5.25
N LEU A 59 1.32 -4.40 -5.46
CA LEU A 59 1.03 -3.42 -4.41
C LEU A 59 -0.41 -3.53 -3.92
N LYS A 60 -1.37 -3.62 -4.84
CA LYS A 60 -2.78 -3.78 -4.49
C LYS A 60 -3.02 -5.07 -3.72
N SER A 61 -2.40 -6.17 -4.16
CA SER A 61 -2.49 -7.45 -3.44
C SER A 61 -1.91 -7.36 -2.03
N LEU A 62 -0.79 -6.67 -1.89
CA LEU A 62 -0.17 -6.43 -0.58
C LEU A 62 -1.11 -5.64 0.33
N ILE A 63 -1.67 -4.55 -0.17
CA ILE A 63 -2.59 -3.70 0.61
C ILE A 63 -3.80 -4.51 1.08
N LEU A 64 -4.38 -5.34 0.22
CA LEU A 64 -5.48 -6.22 0.62
C LEU A 64 -5.09 -7.11 1.80
N GLY A 65 -3.91 -7.72 1.74
CA GLY A 65 -3.42 -8.58 2.82
C GLY A 65 -3.14 -7.82 4.11
N VAL A 66 -2.52 -6.64 4.00
CA VAL A 66 -2.21 -5.79 5.17
C VAL A 66 -3.49 -5.38 5.89
N PHE A 67 -4.54 -5.08 5.16
CA PHE A 67 -5.85 -4.72 5.71
C PHE A 67 -6.74 -5.95 5.98
N LYS A 68 -6.16 -7.15 5.88
CA LYS A 68 -6.82 -8.42 6.24
C LYS A 68 -8.13 -8.64 5.50
N TYR A 69 -8.13 -8.23 4.22
CA TYR A 69 -9.26 -8.45 3.30
C TYR A 69 -10.57 -7.83 3.81
N GLN A 70 -10.48 -6.67 4.46
CA GLN A 70 -11.67 -5.91 4.89
C GLN A 70 -12.48 -5.40 3.69
N PHE A 71 -11.88 -5.39 2.51
CA PHE A 71 -12.52 -5.01 1.25
C PHE A 71 -11.98 -5.90 0.14
N SER A 72 -12.67 -5.94 -1.00
CA SER A 72 -12.27 -6.76 -2.13
C SER A 72 -11.31 -6.00 -3.05
N PHE A 73 -10.68 -6.74 -3.97
CA PHE A 73 -9.82 -6.15 -5.01
C PHE A 73 -10.61 -5.14 -5.87
N ASP A 74 -11.84 -5.51 -6.25
CA ASP A 74 -12.69 -4.64 -7.05
C ASP A 74 -13.06 -3.36 -6.29
N GLU A 75 -13.39 -3.49 -5.01
CA GLU A 75 -13.70 -2.33 -4.18
C GLU A 75 -12.50 -1.39 -4.06
N LEU A 76 -11.30 -1.95 -3.91
CA LEU A 76 -10.08 -1.16 -3.87
C LEU A 76 -9.89 -0.39 -5.18
N ASN A 77 -10.05 -1.07 -6.31
CA ASN A 77 -9.89 -0.44 -7.63
C ASN A 77 -10.91 0.67 -7.89
N GLU A 78 -12.13 0.50 -7.42
CA GLU A 78 -13.22 1.44 -7.69
C GLU A 78 -13.26 2.62 -6.72
N ASN A 79 -12.76 2.44 -5.49
CA ASN A 79 -12.98 3.41 -4.42
C ASN A 79 -11.73 4.05 -3.84
N VAL A 80 -10.53 3.59 -4.23
CA VAL A 80 -9.28 4.13 -3.71
C VAL A 80 -8.57 4.91 -4.81
N GLU A 81 -8.31 6.19 -4.53
CA GLU A 81 -7.56 7.03 -5.44
C GLU A 81 -6.07 6.62 -5.46
N GLN A 82 -5.42 6.88 -6.59
CA GLN A 82 -4.01 6.56 -6.79
C GLN A 82 -3.14 7.18 -5.71
N GLU A 83 -3.38 8.45 -5.37
CA GLU A 83 -2.62 9.16 -4.34
C GLU A 83 -2.80 8.51 -2.97
N GLU A 84 -4.01 8.07 -2.66
CA GLU A 84 -4.31 7.39 -1.39
C GLU A 84 -3.57 6.06 -1.30
N LEU A 85 -3.55 5.29 -2.38
CA LEU A 85 -2.84 4.01 -2.44
C LEU A 85 -1.35 4.20 -2.11
N MET A 86 -0.71 5.19 -2.74
CA MET A 86 0.71 5.47 -2.52
C MET A 86 0.97 6.01 -1.12
N LYS A 87 0.07 6.84 -0.59
CA LYS A 87 0.17 7.35 0.78
C LYS A 87 0.12 6.21 1.79
N VAL A 88 -0.80 5.27 1.60
CA VAL A 88 -0.93 4.11 2.49
C VAL A 88 0.34 3.26 2.46
N PHE A 89 0.89 3.01 1.28
CA PHE A 89 2.14 2.26 1.14
C PHE A 89 3.29 2.97 1.88
N THR A 90 3.42 4.28 1.70
CA THR A 90 4.43 5.09 2.38
C THR A 90 4.26 5.02 3.90
N ASP A 91 3.02 5.11 4.39
CA ASP A 91 2.74 5.02 5.82
C ASP A 91 3.14 3.66 6.40
N ILE A 92 2.89 2.59 5.66
CA ILE A 92 3.31 1.24 6.05
C ILE A 92 4.84 1.15 6.15
N CYS A 93 5.54 1.65 5.14
CA CYS A 93 7.01 1.65 5.13
C CYS A 93 7.58 2.46 6.30
N ASN A 94 6.99 3.62 6.58
CA ASN A 94 7.42 4.46 7.70
C ASN A 94 7.21 3.78 9.05
N ASN A 95 6.15 3.01 9.20
CA ASN A 95 5.92 2.23 10.42
C ASN A 95 7.02 1.22 10.66
N ILE A 96 7.43 0.50 9.63
CA ILE A 96 8.49 -0.50 9.73
C ILE A 96 9.82 0.18 10.07
N ASN A 97 10.16 1.26 9.37
CA ASN A 97 11.39 2.01 9.63
C ASN A 97 11.41 2.62 11.03
N GLY A 98 10.27 3.10 11.50
CA GLY A 98 10.13 3.65 12.84
C GLY A 98 10.39 2.62 13.93
N GLU A 99 9.92 1.40 13.75
CA GLU A 99 10.15 0.30 14.69
C GLU A 99 11.61 -0.10 14.76
N ILE A 100 12.30 -0.14 13.61
CA ILE A 100 13.73 -0.45 13.54
C ILE A 100 14.53 0.63 14.27
N LYS A 101 14.18 1.90 14.07
CA LYS A 101 14.91 3.03 14.67
C LYS A 101 14.73 3.16 16.18
N LYS A 102 13.69 2.58 16.74
CA LYS A 102 13.43 2.60 18.18
C LYS A 102 14.39 1.69 18.97
N ASN A 103 15.02 0.78 18.30
CA ASN A 103 15.96 -0.15 18.91
C ASN A 103 17.37 0.40 18.83
#